data_2ddd9c9d09c3a3a85f9241763844af42
#
_entry.id   2ddd9c9d09c3a3a85f9241763844af42
#
_cell.length_a   1.000
_cell.length_b   1.000
_cell.length_c   1.000
_cell.angle_alpha   90.00
_cell.angle_beta   90.00
_cell.angle_gamma   90.00
#
_symmetry.space_group_name_H-M   'P 1'
#
loop_
_entity.id
_entity.type
_entity.pdbx_description
1 polymer ?
#
loop_
_entity_poly.entity_id
_entity_poly.type
_entity_poly.pdbx_seq_one_letter_code
_entity_poly.pdbx_strand_id
1 'polypeptide(L)'
;GGNFYLFKDTTDEERAAALKLMQFMTSPEQAAAWSIGTGYMGVSPAAYETEALQAYTAEFPPALVARNQLENAIAEFSTFETARVRDGLNNAIQSALTGAKEPAEALAEAQAAAVRLLSAYQ
;
A
#
# COMPACT_ATOMS: atom_id res chain seq x y z
N GLY A 1 0.36 0.37 1.19
CA GLY A 1 0.55 1.78 0.86
C GLY A 1 1.45 1.97 -0.35
N GLY A 2 1.58 3.23 -0.79
CA GLY A 2 2.52 3.59 -1.85
C GLY A 2 3.95 3.66 -1.34
N ASN A 3 4.89 3.39 -2.22
CA ASN A 3 6.32 3.46 -1.91
C ASN A 3 7.03 4.38 -2.90
N PHE A 4 8.14 4.97 -2.46
CA PHE A 4 9.07 5.62 -3.35
C PHE A 4 10.07 4.61 -3.89
N TYR A 5 10.39 4.72 -5.16
CA TYR A 5 11.40 3.88 -5.82
C TYR A 5 12.46 4.76 -6.48
N LEU A 6 13.71 4.38 -6.31
CA LEU A 6 14.83 4.99 -7.01
C LEU A 6 15.25 4.05 -8.14
N PHE A 7 15.24 4.55 -9.38
CA PHE A 7 15.63 3.75 -10.52
C PHE A 7 17.15 3.55 -10.57
N LYS A 8 17.56 2.40 -11.04
CA LYS A 8 18.96 1.97 -11.10
C LYS A 8 19.84 2.89 -11.94
N ASP A 9 19.30 3.36 -13.07
CA ASP A 9 20.06 4.07 -14.11
C ASP A 9 19.93 5.60 -13.99
N THR A 10 19.77 6.13 -12.76
CA THR A 10 19.79 7.56 -12.47
C THR A 10 21.20 8.07 -12.33
N THR A 11 21.46 9.31 -12.76
CA THR A 11 22.71 10.02 -12.47
C THR A 11 22.86 10.31 -10.97
N ASP A 12 24.08 10.63 -10.53
CA ASP A 12 24.31 10.98 -9.12
C ASP A 12 23.55 12.24 -8.70
N GLU A 13 23.40 13.22 -9.60
CA GLU A 13 22.64 14.45 -9.36
C GLU A 13 21.13 14.16 -9.22
N GLU A 14 20.56 13.36 -10.13
CA GLU A 14 19.16 12.93 -10.05
C GLU A 14 18.90 12.11 -8.80
N ARG A 15 19.83 11.23 -8.45
CA ARG A 15 19.75 10.43 -7.22
C ARG A 15 19.74 11.32 -5.98
N ALA A 16 20.65 12.29 -5.91
CA ALA A 16 20.72 13.22 -4.78
C ALA A 16 19.44 14.07 -4.67
N ALA A 17 18.88 14.52 -5.79
CA ALA A 17 17.63 15.27 -5.81
C ALA A 17 16.44 14.40 -5.38
N ALA A 18 16.36 13.17 -5.88
CA ALA A 18 15.30 12.21 -5.50
C ALA A 18 15.35 11.88 -4.01
N LEU A 19 16.54 11.65 -3.44
CA LEU A 19 16.69 11.40 -2.01
C LEU A 19 16.25 12.59 -1.16
N LYS A 20 16.57 13.83 -1.57
CA LYS A 20 16.07 15.03 -0.88
C LYS A 20 14.55 15.12 -0.92
N LEU A 21 13.92 14.82 -2.06
CA LEU A 21 12.47 14.78 -2.18
C LEU A 21 11.87 13.71 -1.27
N MET A 22 12.43 12.49 -1.27
CA MET A 22 11.97 11.42 -0.39
C MET A 22 12.07 11.82 1.08
N GLN A 23 13.20 12.38 1.50
CA GLN A 23 13.38 12.87 2.88
C GLN A 23 12.38 13.96 3.26
N PHE A 24 12.11 14.90 2.36
CA PHE A 24 11.09 15.92 2.56
C PHE A 24 9.70 15.31 2.70
N MET A 25 9.29 14.45 1.76
CA MET A 25 7.96 13.82 1.74
C MET A 25 7.71 12.89 2.93
N THR A 26 8.77 12.32 3.51
CA THR A 26 8.69 11.43 4.67
C THR A 26 9.05 12.11 6.00
N SER A 27 9.28 13.42 5.99
CA SER A 27 9.48 14.17 7.24
C SER A 27 8.24 14.10 8.14
N PRO A 28 8.38 14.25 9.46
CA PRO A 28 7.26 14.14 10.39
C PRO A 28 6.11 15.07 10.03
N GLU A 29 6.42 16.31 9.66
CA GLU A 29 5.42 17.34 9.32
C GLU A 29 4.68 17.00 8.03
N GLN A 30 5.39 16.53 6.99
CA GLN A 30 4.75 16.14 5.72
C GLN A 30 3.96 14.85 5.86
N ALA A 31 4.45 13.90 6.64
CA ALA A 31 3.72 12.67 6.95
C ALA A 31 2.44 12.95 7.76
N ALA A 32 2.48 13.89 8.70
CA ALA A 32 1.31 14.34 9.43
C ALA A 32 0.30 15.05 8.51
N ALA A 33 0.78 15.99 7.69
CA ALA A 33 -0.07 16.71 6.74
C ALA A 33 -0.75 15.76 5.74
N TRP A 34 -0.02 14.77 5.23
CA TRP A 34 -0.57 13.74 4.36
C TRP A 34 -1.63 12.88 5.06
N SER A 35 -1.35 12.47 6.30
CA SER A 35 -2.29 11.70 7.13
C SER A 35 -3.60 12.45 7.33
N ILE A 36 -3.54 13.72 7.72
CA ILE A 36 -4.71 14.58 7.93
C ILE A 36 -5.50 14.77 6.62
N GLY A 37 -4.80 15.08 5.53
CA GLY A 37 -5.44 15.42 4.25
C GLY A 37 -6.04 14.24 3.50
N THR A 38 -5.56 13.02 3.75
CA THR A 38 -5.96 11.83 2.99
C THR A 38 -6.64 10.75 3.82
N GLY A 39 -6.55 10.80 5.14
CA GLY A 39 -6.97 9.74 6.05
C GLY A 39 -6.04 8.53 6.08
N TYR A 40 -4.90 8.55 5.38
CA TYR A 40 -3.89 7.51 5.50
C TYR A 40 -3.18 7.58 6.85
N MET A 41 -2.71 6.46 7.32
CA MET A 41 -1.89 6.39 8.53
C MET A 41 -0.54 7.10 8.32
N GLY A 42 -0.08 7.84 9.31
CA GLY A 42 1.25 8.45 9.28
C GLY A 42 2.35 7.38 9.17
N VAL A 43 3.32 7.61 8.29
CA VAL A 43 4.34 6.62 7.92
C VAL A 43 5.47 6.45 8.95
N SER A 44 5.52 7.30 9.97
CA SER A 44 6.52 7.20 11.03
C SER A 44 5.93 7.53 12.41
N PRO A 45 6.48 6.97 13.50
CA PRO A 45 6.08 7.37 14.86
C PRO A 45 6.20 8.87 15.11
N ALA A 46 7.27 9.51 14.59
CA ALA A 46 7.51 10.94 14.77
C ALA A 46 6.40 11.83 14.16
N ALA A 47 5.67 11.35 13.14
CA ALA A 47 4.52 12.08 12.61
C ALA A 47 3.42 12.28 13.67
N TYR A 48 3.23 11.29 14.56
CA TYR A 48 2.25 11.35 15.66
C TYR A 48 2.69 12.19 16.85
N GLU A 49 3.93 12.65 16.85
CA GLU A 49 4.47 13.58 17.85
C GLU A 49 4.31 15.04 17.40
N THR A 50 3.92 15.29 16.16
CA THR A 50 3.66 16.64 15.66
C THR A 50 2.39 17.22 16.29
N GLU A 51 2.41 18.50 16.58
CA GLU A 51 1.25 19.23 17.15
C GLU A 51 0.01 19.09 16.26
N ALA A 52 0.18 19.18 14.94
CA ALA A 52 -0.91 19.08 13.97
C ALA A 52 -1.62 17.74 14.02
N LEU A 53 -0.88 16.62 14.03
CA LEU A 53 -1.48 15.29 14.04
C LEU A 53 -2.04 14.95 15.44
N GLN A 54 -1.43 15.42 16.51
CA GLN A 54 -1.98 15.28 17.86
C GLN A 54 -3.32 16.01 17.99
N ALA A 55 -3.42 17.26 17.53
CA ALA A 55 -4.67 18.00 17.54
C ALA A 55 -5.76 17.30 16.71
N TYR A 56 -5.41 16.85 15.50
CA TYR A 56 -6.34 16.13 14.64
C TYR A 56 -6.84 14.82 15.26
N THR A 57 -5.96 14.03 15.85
CA THR A 57 -6.35 12.74 16.47
C THR A 57 -7.10 12.91 17.79
N ALA A 58 -6.91 14.03 18.49
CA ALA A 58 -7.72 14.39 19.65
C ALA A 58 -9.16 14.74 19.26
N GLU A 59 -9.34 15.46 18.15
CA GLU A 59 -10.66 15.81 17.61
C GLU A 59 -11.33 14.60 16.92
N PHE A 60 -10.52 13.76 16.23
CA PHE A 60 -11.00 12.59 15.51
C PHE A 60 -10.24 11.29 15.93
N PRO A 61 -10.53 10.73 17.12
CA PRO A 61 -9.88 9.53 17.65
C PRO A 61 -9.87 8.31 16.70
N PRO A 62 -10.87 8.10 15.82
CA PRO A 62 -10.84 6.98 14.87
C PRO A 62 -9.62 6.97 13.94
N ALA A 63 -8.95 8.11 13.73
CA ALA A 63 -7.70 8.17 12.95
C ALA A 63 -6.55 7.33 13.54
N LEU A 64 -6.62 7.00 14.83
CA LEU A 64 -5.62 6.16 15.50
C LEU A 64 -5.87 4.65 15.37
N VAL A 65 -7.04 4.22 14.92
CA VAL A 65 -7.42 2.80 14.89
C VAL A 65 -6.44 1.98 14.08
N ALA A 66 -6.11 2.40 12.87
CA ALA A 66 -5.18 1.67 11.99
C ALA A 66 -3.77 1.59 12.62
N ARG A 67 -3.26 2.69 13.19
CA ARG A 67 -1.98 2.71 13.89
C ARG A 67 -1.96 1.77 15.08
N ASN A 68 -3.01 1.78 15.89
CA ASN A 68 -3.09 0.98 17.10
C ASN A 68 -3.24 -0.52 16.83
N GLN A 69 -3.56 -0.91 15.60
CA GLN A 69 -3.67 -2.30 15.15
C GLN A 69 -2.41 -2.81 14.43
N LEU A 70 -1.34 -2.03 14.34
CA LEU A 70 -0.11 -2.45 13.65
C LEU A 70 0.52 -3.72 14.22
N GLU A 71 0.33 -4.01 15.49
CA GLU A 71 0.78 -5.27 16.11
C GLU A 71 0.11 -6.52 15.50
N ASN A 72 -1.07 -6.35 14.89
CA ASN A 72 -1.80 -7.40 14.20
C ASN A 72 -1.54 -7.41 12.69
N ALA A 73 -0.67 -6.53 12.18
CA ALA A 73 -0.40 -6.43 10.77
C ALA A 73 0.40 -7.64 10.27
N ILE A 74 -0.03 -8.19 9.14
CA ILE A 74 0.69 -9.22 8.42
C ILE A 74 1.26 -8.66 7.12
N ALA A 75 2.31 -9.29 6.59
CA ALA A 75 2.86 -8.90 5.29
C ALA A 75 1.79 -9.03 4.19
N GLU A 76 1.72 -8.01 3.33
CA GLU A 76 0.87 -8.09 2.14
C GLU A 76 1.33 -9.26 1.27
N PHE A 77 0.36 -9.95 0.67
CA PHE A 77 0.62 -10.96 -0.34
C PHE A 77 1.50 -10.40 -1.46
N SER A 78 2.64 -11.03 -1.66
CA SER A 78 3.63 -10.64 -2.67
C SER A 78 4.16 -11.86 -3.40
N THR A 79 4.24 -11.78 -4.72
CA THR A 79 4.77 -12.82 -5.59
C THR A 79 5.41 -12.19 -6.83
N PHE A 80 6.11 -12.98 -7.65
CA PHE A 80 6.42 -12.54 -9.01
C PHE A 80 5.12 -12.14 -9.72
N GLU A 81 5.17 -11.15 -10.61
CA GLU A 81 3.98 -10.67 -11.33
C GLU A 81 2.81 -10.27 -10.42
N THR A 82 3.09 -9.76 -9.22
CA THR A 82 2.08 -9.45 -8.18
C THR A 82 0.90 -8.67 -8.73
N ALA A 83 1.12 -7.67 -9.57
CA ALA A 83 0.04 -6.86 -10.15
C ALA A 83 -0.93 -7.73 -10.97
N ARG A 84 -0.40 -8.59 -11.86
CA ARG A 84 -1.20 -9.47 -12.73
C ARG A 84 -1.96 -10.53 -11.93
N VAL A 85 -1.33 -11.07 -10.88
CA VAL A 85 -2.00 -12.05 -9.99
C VAL A 85 -3.13 -11.36 -9.22
N ARG A 86 -2.91 -10.16 -8.70
CA ARG A 86 -3.95 -9.36 -8.01
C ARG A 86 -5.09 -8.97 -8.93
N ASP A 87 -4.80 -8.58 -10.15
CA ASP A 87 -5.84 -8.26 -11.14
C ASP A 87 -6.72 -9.48 -11.44
N GLY A 88 -6.10 -10.68 -11.57
CA GLY A 88 -6.84 -11.92 -11.72
C GLY A 88 -7.78 -12.21 -10.55
N LEU A 89 -7.30 -12.02 -9.32
CA LEU A 89 -8.11 -12.18 -8.11
C LEU A 89 -9.24 -11.14 -8.03
N ASN A 90 -8.94 -9.87 -8.29
CA ASN A 90 -9.93 -8.80 -8.27
C ASN A 90 -11.04 -9.03 -9.31
N ASN A 91 -10.68 -9.48 -10.51
CA ASN A 91 -11.65 -9.83 -11.55
C ASN A 91 -12.54 -11.02 -11.14
N ALA A 92 -11.98 -12.03 -10.46
CA ALA A 92 -12.75 -13.15 -9.93
C ALA A 92 -13.76 -12.69 -8.87
N ILE A 93 -13.32 -11.86 -7.93
CA ILE A 93 -14.19 -11.28 -6.90
C ILE A 93 -15.30 -10.45 -7.56
N GLN A 94 -14.95 -9.59 -8.51
CA GLN A 94 -15.93 -8.78 -9.24
C GLN A 94 -16.96 -9.65 -9.98
N SER A 95 -16.52 -10.72 -10.64
CA SER A 95 -17.42 -11.64 -11.37
C SER A 95 -18.39 -12.34 -10.42
N ALA A 96 -17.92 -12.74 -9.25
CA ALA A 96 -18.77 -13.35 -8.21
C ALA A 96 -19.78 -12.34 -7.63
N LEU A 97 -19.32 -11.11 -7.30
CA LEU A 97 -20.19 -10.07 -6.73
C LEU A 97 -21.28 -9.59 -7.70
N THR A 98 -21.00 -9.59 -8.99
CA THR A 98 -21.98 -9.21 -10.02
C THR A 98 -22.89 -10.37 -10.46
N GLY A 99 -22.68 -11.58 -9.94
CA GLY A 99 -23.42 -12.78 -10.35
C GLY A 99 -23.07 -13.28 -11.75
N ALA A 100 -21.97 -12.81 -12.36
CA ALA A 100 -21.51 -13.25 -13.66
C ALA A 100 -20.96 -14.69 -13.64
N LYS A 101 -20.40 -15.10 -12.48
CA LYS A 101 -19.91 -16.47 -12.23
C LYS A 101 -20.18 -16.89 -10.79
N GLU A 102 -20.27 -18.18 -10.56
CA GLU A 102 -20.28 -18.74 -9.23
C GLU A 102 -18.91 -18.48 -8.55
N PRO A 103 -18.89 -18.15 -7.24
CA PRO A 103 -17.64 -17.82 -6.54
C PRO A 103 -16.54 -18.88 -6.66
N ALA A 104 -16.91 -20.15 -6.56
CA ALA A 104 -15.97 -21.28 -6.66
C ALA A 104 -15.36 -21.37 -8.08
N GLU A 105 -16.15 -21.16 -9.12
CA GLU A 105 -15.69 -21.17 -10.50
C GLU A 105 -14.74 -19.99 -10.77
N ALA A 106 -15.13 -18.77 -10.36
CA ALA A 106 -14.32 -17.57 -10.55
C ALA A 106 -12.96 -17.70 -9.86
N LEU A 107 -12.92 -18.21 -8.63
CA LEU A 107 -11.66 -18.42 -7.89
C LEU A 107 -10.81 -19.55 -8.50
N ALA A 108 -11.41 -20.63 -8.98
CA ALA A 108 -10.68 -21.72 -9.65
C ALA A 108 -9.99 -21.22 -10.95
N GLU A 109 -10.66 -20.40 -11.73
CA GLU A 109 -10.08 -19.79 -12.92
C GLU A 109 -8.91 -18.83 -12.58
N ALA A 110 -9.09 -17.99 -11.55
CA ALA A 110 -8.04 -17.09 -11.08
C ALA A 110 -6.81 -17.87 -10.59
N GLN A 111 -7.02 -18.95 -9.82
CA GLN A 111 -5.96 -19.85 -9.38
C GLN A 111 -5.23 -20.48 -10.56
N ALA A 112 -5.95 -21.02 -11.54
CA ALA A 112 -5.35 -21.61 -12.72
C ALA A 112 -4.56 -20.58 -13.55
N ALA A 113 -5.03 -19.36 -13.65
CA ALA A 113 -4.33 -18.27 -14.31
C ALA A 113 -3.04 -17.88 -13.58
N ALA A 114 -3.09 -17.77 -12.24
CA ALA A 114 -1.92 -17.49 -11.42
C ALA A 114 -0.86 -18.58 -11.53
N VAL A 115 -1.23 -19.87 -11.49
CA VAL A 115 -0.32 -21.00 -11.66
C VAL A 115 0.38 -20.93 -13.02
N ARG A 116 -0.36 -20.68 -14.10
CA ARG A 116 0.24 -20.52 -15.44
C ARG A 116 1.21 -19.35 -15.51
N LEU A 117 0.83 -18.20 -14.93
CA LEU A 117 1.65 -16.99 -14.92
C LEU A 117 2.95 -17.20 -14.15
N LEU A 118 2.89 -17.91 -13.03
CA LEU A 118 4.03 -18.12 -12.14
C LEU A 118 4.90 -19.33 -12.53
N SER A 119 4.48 -20.15 -13.51
CA SER A 119 5.23 -21.33 -13.94
C SER A 119 6.64 -21.03 -14.45
N ALA A 120 6.87 -19.80 -14.95
CA ALA A 120 8.20 -19.35 -15.40
C ALA A 120 9.18 -19.05 -14.24
N TYR A 121 8.70 -19.05 -13.00
CA TYR A 121 9.47 -18.69 -11.80
C TYR A 121 9.63 -19.87 -10.80
N GLN A 122 9.25 -21.06 -11.22
CA GLN A 122 9.35 -22.31 -10.43
C GLN A 122 10.64 -23.08 -10.71
#